data_76f15616eb030c8fbfe66699521cc719
#
_entry.id   76f15616eb030c8fbfe66699521cc719
#
_cell.length_a   1.000
_cell.length_b   1.000
_cell.length_c   1.000
_cell.angle_alpha   90.00
_cell.angle_beta   90.00
_cell.angle_gamma   90.00
#
_symmetry.space_group_name_H-M   'P 1'
#
loop_
_entity.id
_entity.type
_entity.pdbx_description
1 polymer ?
#
loop_
_entity_poly.entity_id
_entity_poly.type
_entity_poly.pdbx_seq_one_letter_code
_entity_poly.pdbx_strand_id
1 'polypeptide(L)'
;MRAIFNGMVTEKLTETAAVRCWIEARRVCLELADGRFVSFPASKYPLLADAPQNLLEKAALRLHGLALRWEELDEDIWVDDAVCGRFPRPGKLAA
;
A
#
# COMPACT_ATOMS: atom_id res chain seq x y z
N MET A 1 -14.18 -25.78 -8.52
CA MET A 1 -13.53 -25.53 -8.65
C MET A 1 -12.94 -25.22 -8.34
N ARG A 2 -13.09 -25.55 -8.37
CA ARG A 2 -12.39 -25.29 -8.25
C ARG A 2 -11.43 -25.23 -8.09
N ALA A 3 -11.52 -25.66 -8.14
CA ALA A 3 -10.49 -25.53 -8.19
C ALA A 3 -9.61 -25.41 -8.14
N ILE A 4 -9.89 -25.90 -8.41
CA ILE A 4 -9.08 -25.81 -8.55
C ILE A 4 -8.32 -25.44 -8.69
N PHE A 5 -8.59 -25.70 -9.02
CA PHE A 5 -7.75 -25.26 -9.33
C PHE A 5 -7.10 -24.80 -9.37
N ASN A 6 -7.30 -25.13 -9.60
CA ASN A 6 -6.60 -24.56 -9.77
C ASN A 6 -5.82 -23.92 -9.56
N GLY A 7 -5.93 -24.17 -9.76
CA GLY A 7 -5.18 -23.40 -9.83
C GLY A 7 -4.56 -22.83 -9.70
N MET A 8 -4.53 -23.01 -10.11
CA MET A 8 -4.02 -22.34 -10.16
C MET A 8 -3.73 -21.48 -10.14
N VAL A 9 -4.05 -21.57 -10.59
CA VAL A 9 -3.82 -20.58 -10.63
C VAL A 9 -3.51 -19.80 -10.16
N THR A 10 -3.58 -19.79 -10.21
CA THR A 10 -3.37 -19.00 -9.73
C THR A 10 -2.62 -18.40 -9.28
N GLU A 11 -1.94 -18.50 -9.46
CA GLU A 11 -1.13 -17.96 -8.99
C GLU A 11 -0.87 -16.73 -9.17
N LYS A 12 -0.80 -16.10 -9.85
CA LYS A 12 -0.74 -14.97 -9.95
C LYS A 12 -1.54 -14.26 -9.25
N LEU A 13 -2.26 -14.68 -9.16
CA LEU A 13 -3.04 -14.31 -8.38
C LEU A 13 -2.59 -13.85 -7.23
N THR A 14 -1.49 -13.79 -7.08
CA THR A 14 -0.91 -13.48 -5.85
C THR A 14 -0.72 -12.03 -5.61
N GLU A 15 -0.98 -11.18 -6.55
CA GLU A 15 -0.83 -9.77 -6.30
C GLU A 15 -1.98 -9.24 -5.47
N THR A 16 -1.65 -8.44 -4.46
CA THR A 16 -2.64 -7.87 -3.57
C THR A 16 -3.05 -6.50 -4.09
N ALA A 17 -4.34 -6.30 -4.26
CA ALA A 17 -4.87 -5.03 -4.76
C ALA A 17 -5.78 -4.40 -3.74
N ALA A 18 -5.75 -3.07 -3.67
CA ALA A 18 -6.66 -2.30 -2.82
C ALA A 18 -7.81 -1.76 -3.67
N VAL A 19 -8.99 -1.70 -3.09
CA VAL A 19 -10.15 -1.11 -3.75
C VAL A 19 -10.46 0.26 -3.18
N ARG A 20 -9.95 0.59 -2.00
CA ARG A 20 -10.08 1.92 -1.40
C ARG A 20 -8.84 2.23 -0.58
N CYS A 21 -8.50 3.51 -0.51
CA CYS A 21 -7.49 3.97 0.43
C CYS A 21 -7.97 5.26 1.06
N TRP A 22 -7.60 5.47 2.31
CA TRP A 22 -7.91 6.71 3.02
C TRP A 22 -6.91 6.90 4.14
N ILE A 23 -6.94 8.08 4.73
CA ILE A 23 -6.00 8.43 5.79
C ILE A 23 -6.81 8.70 7.05
N GLU A 24 -6.39 8.08 8.16
CA GLU A 24 -6.95 8.39 9.46
C GLU A 24 -5.81 8.89 10.33
N ALA A 25 -5.85 10.15 10.70
CA ALA A 25 -4.75 10.80 11.41
C ALA A 25 -3.48 10.59 10.59
N ARG A 26 -2.50 9.89 11.11
CA ARG A 26 -1.26 9.66 10.40
C ARG A 26 -1.11 8.19 9.98
N ARG A 27 -2.22 7.52 9.72
CA ARG A 27 -2.18 6.14 9.26
C ARG A 27 -2.78 6.04 7.87
N VAL A 28 -2.16 5.22 7.04
CA VAL A 28 -2.65 4.91 5.71
C VAL A 28 -3.50 3.66 5.84
N CYS A 29 -4.74 3.75 5.39
CA CYS A 29 -5.70 2.65 5.53
C CYS A 29 -6.11 2.15 4.16
N LEU A 30 -6.21 0.84 4.04
CA LEU A 30 -6.55 0.18 2.77
C LEU A 30 -7.67 -0.82 2.99
N GLU A 31 -8.59 -0.84 2.05
CA GLU A 31 -9.50 -1.97 1.93
C GLU A 31 -9.02 -2.78 0.73
N LEU A 32 -8.78 -4.06 0.93
CA LEU A 32 -8.25 -4.91 -0.11
C LEU A 32 -9.37 -5.60 -0.90
N ALA A 33 -9.04 -6.03 -2.09
CA ALA A 33 -10.03 -6.66 -2.96
C ALA A 33 -10.61 -7.94 -2.36
N ASP A 34 -9.88 -8.59 -1.46
CA ASP A 34 -10.39 -9.79 -0.80
C ASP A 34 -11.22 -9.49 0.45
N GLY A 35 -11.47 -8.23 0.74
CA GLY A 35 -12.31 -7.82 1.86
C GLY A 35 -11.57 -7.51 3.15
N ARG A 36 -10.26 -7.74 3.21
CA ARG A 36 -9.49 -7.40 4.41
C ARG A 36 -9.23 -5.91 4.48
N PHE A 37 -9.04 -5.44 5.71
CA PHE A 37 -8.63 -4.05 5.94
C PHE A 37 -7.24 -4.07 6.54
N VAL A 38 -6.37 -3.22 6.02
CA VAL A 38 -4.99 -3.14 6.48
C VAL A 38 -4.66 -1.68 6.70
N SER A 39 -3.89 -1.38 7.73
CA SER A 39 -3.40 -0.01 7.90
C SER A 39 -1.97 -0.04 8.38
N PHE A 40 -1.25 1.04 8.10
CA PHE A 40 0.12 1.18 8.58
C PHE A 40 0.38 2.65 8.88
N PRO A 41 1.31 2.93 9.80
CA PRO A 41 1.63 4.31 10.10
C PRO A 41 2.40 4.95 8.94
N ALA A 42 2.08 6.20 8.64
CA ALA A 42 2.78 6.91 7.58
C ALA A 42 4.27 6.98 7.85
N SER A 43 4.65 6.94 9.11
CA SER A 43 6.07 7.05 9.49
C SER A 43 6.92 5.90 8.99
N LYS A 44 6.31 4.84 8.47
CA LYS A 44 7.09 3.75 7.88
C LYS A 44 7.75 4.15 6.56
N TYR A 45 7.33 5.25 5.96
CA TYR A 45 7.91 5.73 4.71
C TYR A 45 8.43 7.14 4.92
N PRO A 46 9.73 7.38 4.65
CA PRO A 46 10.33 8.68 4.99
C PRO A 46 9.62 9.88 4.39
N LEU A 47 9.20 9.78 3.13
CA LEU A 47 8.53 10.92 2.52
C LEU A 47 7.17 11.19 3.12
N LEU A 48 6.49 10.15 3.62
CA LEU A 48 5.20 10.32 4.26
C LEU A 48 5.34 10.76 5.70
N ALA A 49 6.42 10.35 6.35
CA ALA A 49 6.64 10.68 7.76
C ALA A 49 6.68 12.18 7.98
N ASP A 50 7.28 12.90 7.06
CA ASP A 50 7.44 14.34 7.18
C ASP A 50 6.38 15.15 6.45
N ALA A 51 5.43 14.49 5.80
CA ALA A 51 4.46 15.19 4.97
C ALA A 51 3.44 15.91 5.84
N PRO A 52 3.04 17.13 5.46
CA PRO A 52 1.92 17.77 6.14
C PRO A 52 0.64 16.97 5.90
N GLN A 53 -0.27 17.06 6.85
CA GLN A 53 -1.48 16.26 6.83
C GLN A 53 -2.28 16.43 5.52
N ASN A 54 -2.37 17.67 5.03
CA ASN A 54 -3.15 17.92 3.83
C ASN A 54 -2.55 17.21 2.60
N LEU A 55 -1.25 17.03 2.54
CA LEU A 55 -0.65 16.31 1.43
C LEU A 55 -0.75 14.80 1.65
N LEU A 56 -0.61 14.35 2.89
CA LEU A 56 -0.74 12.95 3.20
C LEU A 56 -2.13 12.44 2.78
N GLU A 57 -3.15 13.27 2.95
CA GLU A 57 -4.51 12.88 2.63
C GLU A 57 -4.80 12.78 1.15
N LYS A 58 -3.83 13.10 0.30
CA LYS A 58 -4.03 13.05 -1.14
C LYS A 58 -3.58 11.74 -1.77
N ALA A 59 -3.54 10.69 -0.98
CA ALA A 59 -3.22 9.36 -1.49
C ALA A 59 -4.21 8.94 -2.58
N ALA A 60 -3.72 8.33 -3.63
CA ALA A 60 -4.56 7.84 -4.70
C ALA A 60 -4.14 6.44 -5.11
N LEU A 61 -5.11 5.63 -5.47
CA LEU A 61 -4.82 4.31 -6.01
C LEU A 61 -4.43 4.43 -7.47
N ARG A 62 -3.47 3.61 -7.88
CA ARG A 62 -3.02 3.55 -9.26
C ARG A 62 -2.89 2.09 -9.67
N LEU A 63 -2.82 1.85 -10.96
CA LEU A 63 -2.58 0.52 -11.52
C LEU A 63 -3.60 -0.49 -11.02
N HIS A 64 -4.87 -0.09 -11.07
CA HIS A 64 -5.98 -0.96 -10.66
C HIS A 64 -5.84 -1.44 -9.22
N GLY A 65 -5.34 -0.57 -8.36
CA GLY A 65 -5.24 -0.89 -6.94
C GLY A 65 -3.94 -1.57 -6.52
N LEU A 66 -3.01 -1.75 -7.43
CA LEU A 66 -1.74 -2.38 -7.07
C LEU A 66 -0.75 -1.41 -6.45
N ALA A 67 -0.96 -0.11 -6.65
CA ALA A 67 -0.03 0.90 -6.15
C ALA A 67 -0.77 2.07 -5.53
N LEU A 68 -0.10 2.72 -4.59
CA LEU A 68 -0.53 4.00 -4.02
C LEU A 68 0.40 5.06 -4.53
N ARG A 69 -0.14 6.25 -4.78
CA ARG A 69 0.70 7.36 -5.19
C ARG A 69 0.29 8.64 -4.49
N TRP A 70 1.29 9.40 -4.10
CA TRP A 70 1.15 10.77 -3.60
C TRP A 70 1.86 11.66 -4.60
N GLU A 71 1.09 12.31 -5.46
CA GLU A 71 1.64 13.04 -6.59
C GLU A 71 2.56 14.16 -6.14
N GLU A 72 2.14 14.96 -5.17
CA GLU A 72 2.93 16.10 -4.73
C GLU A 72 4.19 15.70 -3.97
N LEU A 73 4.22 14.49 -3.44
CA LEU A 73 5.38 14.01 -2.71
C LEU A 73 6.27 13.13 -3.59
N ASP A 74 5.81 12.86 -4.80
CA ASP A 74 6.49 11.96 -5.72
C ASP A 74 6.81 10.62 -5.04
N GLU A 75 5.82 10.07 -4.36
CA GLU A 75 5.99 8.82 -3.66
C GLU A 75 5.04 7.77 -4.20
N ASP A 76 5.60 6.60 -4.49
CA ASP A 76 4.85 5.44 -4.96
C ASP A 76 5.10 4.27 -4.03
N ILE A 77 4.06 3.55 -3.69
CA ILE A 77 4.17 2.39 -2.81
C ILE A 77 3.38 1.24 -3.41
N TRP A 78 4.02 0.08 -3.53
CA TRP A 78 3.29 -1.11 -3.94
C TRP A 78 2.41 -1.56 -2.78
N VAL A 79 1.13 -1.77 -3.06
CA VAL A 79 0.19 -2.22 -2.04
C VAL A 79 0.67 -3.54 -1.44
N ASP A 80 1.17 -4.45 -2.26
CA ASP A 80 1.62 -5.73 -1.75
C ASP A 80 2.78 -5.57 -0.76
N ASP A 81 3.69 -4.65 -1.02
CA ASP A 81 4.78 -4.40 -0.08
C ASP A 81 4.26 -3.91 1.25
N ALA A 82 3.30 -2.99 1.21
CA ALA A 82 2.75 -2.43 2.45
C ALA A 82 2.01 -3.50 3.24
N VAL A 83 1.23 -4.33 2.55
CA VAL A 83 0.45 -5.36 3.22
C VAL A 83 1.36 -6.41 3.86
N CYS A 84 2.47 -6.72 3.23
CA CYS A 84 3.40 -7.71 3.75
C CYS A 84 4.41 -7.12 4.72
N GLY A 85 4.34 -5.83 4.98
CA GLY A 85 5.27 -5.21 5.92
C GLY A 85 6.67 -5.00 5.38
N ARG A 86 6.81 -4.99 4.07
CA ARG A 86 8.13 -4.73 3.46
C ARG A 86 8.35 -3.23 3.34
N PHE A 87 8.60 -2.60 4.48
CA PHE A 87 8.81 -1.16 4.55
C PHE A 87 10.27 -0.81 4.35
N PRO A 88 10.57 0.40 3.90
CA PRO A 88 11.97 0.83 3.83
C PRO A 88 12.61 0.77 5.21
N ARG A 89 13.89 0.41 5.25
CA ARG A 89 14.59 0.33 6.51
C ARG A 89 15.18 1.65 6.86
N PRO A 90 14.73 2.25 7.97
CA PRO A 90 15.30 3.53 8.37
C PRO A 90 16.75 3.36 8.72
N GLY A 91 17.53 4.32 8.35
CA GLY A 91 18.94 4.31 8.71
C GLY A 91 19.83 3.43 7.90
N LYS A 92 19.29 2.44 7.23
CA LYS A 92 20.10 1.58 6.48
C LYS A 92 20.79 2.31 5.38
N LEU A 93 20.16 3.26 4.83
CA LEU A 93 20.77 4.03 3.80
C LEU A 93 21.87 4.88 4.25
N ALA A 94 21.88 5.20 5.49
CA ALA A 94 22.94 6.01 6.01
C ALA A 94 24.21 5.24 6.04
N ALA A 95 24.12 3.99 5.98
CA ALA A 95 25.31 3.19 6.05
C ALA A 95 26.07 3.23 4.75
#